data_6f63502abcc74921c6507fa4fb5182af
#
_entry.id   6f63502abcc74921c6507fa4fb5182af
#
_cell.length_a   1.000
_cell.length_b   1.000
_cell.length_c   1.000
_cell.angle_alpha   90.00
_cell.angle_beta   90.00
_cell.angle_gamma   90.00
#
_symmetry.space_group_name_H-M   'P 1'
#
loop_
_entity.id
_entity.type
_entity.pdbx_description
1 polymer ?
#
loop_
_entity_poly.entity_id
_entity_poly.type
_entity_poly.pdbx_seq_one_letter_code
_entity_poly.pdbx_strand_id
1 'polypeptide(L)'
;MRVERNNDFLGLFMYGESLDQEWRDLMGFSSEVYVWKAELVSKLKPKDLLYSDSKFGRHYERITKDWIDDGDALLRNLISTLSSLSDNEVVSWAYKNVDVPQVVESLATMRIVQHSEWQHKNYFIAFDPADAKWRLVPMDFDLTFGRYYQSPCNSKCDEIKAFPYLEYPKENRLAE
;
A
#
# COMPACT_ATOMS: atom_id res chain seq x y z
N MET A 1 2.74 10.93 20.41
CA MET A 1 2.20 10.62 21.75
C MET A 1 3.25 10.97 22.80
N ARG A 2 2.86 11.68 23.88
CA ARG A 2 3.71 11.89 25.06
C ARG A 2 3.69 10.61 25.91
N VAL A 3 4.85 10.10 26.26
CA VAL A 3 4.98 8.89 27.09
C VAL A 3 5.63 9.24 28.43
N GLU A 4 5.03 8.76 29.49
CA GLU A 4 5.51 8.87 30.87
C GLU A 4 5.57 7.48 31.52
N ARG A 5 6.54 7.28 32.39
CA ARG A 5 6.67 6.09 33.22
C ARG A 5 6.93 6.52 34.66
N ASN A 6 6.05 6.14 35.57
CA ASN A 6 6.12 6.52 37.01
C ASN A 6 6.24 8.06 37.19
N ASN A 7 5.48 8.83 36.42
CA ASN A 7 5.49 10.30 36.33
C ASN A 7 6.77 10.93 35.75
N ASP A 8 7.72 10.13 35.29
CA ASP A 8 8.90 10.62 34.57
C ASP A 8 8.63 10.71 33.07
N PHE A 9 8.87 11.88 32.47
CA PHE A 9 8.73 12.06 31.04
C PHE A 9 9.80 11.30 30.28
N LEU A 10 9.41 10.31 29.49
CA LEU A 10 10.31 9.49 28.68
C LEU A 10 10.58 10.05 27.30
N GLY A 11 9.66 10.83 26.75
CA GLY A 11 9.81 11.39 25.42
C GLY A 11 8.50 11.50 24.65
N LEU A 12 8.65 11.94 23.40
CA LEU A 12 7.60 11.92 22.38
C LEU A 12 7.80 10.68 21.51
N PHE A 13 6.78 9.88 21.38
CA PHE A 13 6.79 8.66 20.58
C PHE A 13 5.72 8.74 19.50
N MET A 14 6.01 8.15 18.35
CA MET A 14 4.98 7.93 17.34
C MET A 14 4.03 6.82 17.85
N TYR A 15 2.75 7.02 17.63
CA TYR A 15 1.76 5.96 17.80
C TYR A 15 1.49 5.38 16.40
N GLY A 16 1.61 4.07 16.28
CA GLY A 16 1.23 3.33 15.08
C GLY A 16 0.20 2.27 15.47
N GLU A 17 -0.85 2.16 14.69
CA GLU A 17 -1.80 1.06 14.86
C GLU A 17 -1.17 -0.27 14.47
N SER A 18 -1.46 -1.31 15.24
CA SER A 18 -1.13 -2.68 14.90
C SER A 18 -2.10 -3.18 13.83
N LEU A 19 -1.62 -3.96 12.87
CA LEU A 19 -2.45 -4.55 11.82
C LEU A 19 -3.10 -5.86 12.31
N ASP A 20 -3.73 -5.80 13.47
CA ASP A 20 -4.41 -6.91 14.12
C ASP A 20 -5.91 -6.99 13.76
N GLN A 21 -6.66 -7.78 14.51
CA GLN A 21 -8.10 -7.91 14.30
C GLN A 21 -8.84 -6.59 14.53
N GLU A 22 -8.45 -5.83 15.57
CA GLU A 22 -9.10 -4.57 15.92
C GLU A 22 -8.95 -3.54 14.78
N TRP A 23 -7.74 -3.48 14.16
CA TRP A 23 -7.52 -2.66 12.99
C TRP A 23 -8.41 -3.09 11.81
N ARG A 24 -8.53 -4.40 11.55
CA ARG A 24 -9.39 -4.91 10.46
C ARG A 24 -10.84 -4.52 10.67
N ASP A 25 -11.34 -4.68 11.90
CA ASP A 25 -12.72 -4.32 12.28
C ASP A 25 -12.95 -2.81 12.10
N LEU A 26 -11.98 -1.98 12.51
CA LEU A 26 -12.02 -0.53 12.33
C LEU A 26 -12.04 -0.12 10.85
N MET A 27 -11.30 -0.82 10.01
CA MET A 27 -11.28 -0.60 8.56
C MET A 27 -12.51 -1.19 7.85
N GLY A 28 -13.41 -1.86 8.57
CA GLY A 28 -14.61 -2.48 8.02
C GLY A 28 -14.35 -3.73 7.20
N PHE A 29 -13.22 -4.38 7.40
CA PHE A 29 -12.89 -5.64 6.75
C PHE A 29 -13.58 -6.83 7.44
N SER A 30 -13.88 -7.87 6.65
CA SER A 30 -14.31 -9.16 7.22
C SER A 30 -13.17 -9.85 7.99
N SER A 31 -13.52 -10.81 8.83
CA SER A 31 -12.52 -11.64 9.54
C SER A 31 -11.62 -12.45 8.58
N GLU A 32 -12.09 -12.66 7.35
CA GLU A 32 -11.41 -13.45 6.32
C GLU A 32 -10.65 -12.62 5.30
N VAL A 33 -10.47 -11.32 5.56
CA VAL A 33 -9.74 -10.43 4.65
C VAL A 33 -8.29 -10.88 4.44
N TYR A 34 -7.86 -10.80 3.22
CA TYR A 34 -6.50 -11.07 2.78
C TYR A 34 -5.72 -9.77 2.68
N VAL A 35 -4.62 -9.63 3.41
CA VAL A 35 -3.81 -8.41 3.41
C VAL A 35 -2.33 -8.72 3.14
N TRP A 36 -1.77 -8.04 2.15
CA TRP A 36 -0.34 -8.03 1.85
C TRP A 36 0.22 -6.63 2.02
N LYS A 37 1.41 -6.55 2.56
CA LYS A 37 2.21 -5.33 2.63
C LYS A 37 3.13 -5.28 1.42
N ALA A 38 3.06 -4.21 0.64
CA ALA A 38 4.00 -3.96 -0.44
C ALA A 38 5.31 -3.42 0.13
N GLU A 39 6.35 -4.24 0.05
CA GLU A 39 7.71 -3.95 0.49
C GLU A 39 8.64 -3.76 -0.72
N LEU A 40 9.83 -3.23 -0.49
CA LEU A 40 10.84 -3.05 -1.52
C LEU A 40 10.29 -2.28 -2.75
N VAL A 41 10.55 -2.80 -3.95
CA VAL A 41 10.02 -2.24 -5.20
C VAL A 41 8.92 -3.15 -5.73
N SER A 42 7.71 -2.97 -5.22
CA SER A 42 6.53 -3.80 -5.48
C SER A 42 5.49 -2.97 -6.21
N LYS A 43 5.35 -3.18 -7.52
CA LYS A 43 4.60 -2.29 -8.42
C LYS A 43 3.38 -2.94 -9.08
N LEU A 44 3.02 -4.16 -8.69
CA LEU A 44 1.96 -4.96 -9.32
C LEU A 44 2.17 -5.11 -10.85
N LYS A 45 3.42 -5.31 -11.29
CA LYS A 45 3.78 -5.41 -12.71
C LYS A 45 4.06 -6.85 -13.13
N PRO A 46 3.95 -7.17 -14.43
CA PRO A 46 4.20 -8.51 -14.96
C PRO A 46 5.52 -9.13 -14.51
N LYS A 47 6.57 -8.32 -14.35
CA LYS A 47 7.87 -8.81 -13.87
C LYS A 47 7.83 -9.41 -12.47
N ASP A 48 6.87 -9.00 -11.63
CA ASP A 48 6.74 -9.49 -10.27
C ASP A 48 6.27 -10.96 -10.26
N LEU A 49 5.57 -11.39 -11.32
CA LEU A 49 5.18 -12.79 -11.52
C LEU A 49 6.37 -13.73 -11.76
N LEU A 50 7.51 -13.19 -12.21
CA LEU A 50 8.74 -13.95 -12.45
C LEU A 50 9.54 -14.22 -11.18
N TYR A 51 9.11 -13.67 -10.05
CA TYR A 51 9.78 -13.91 -8.78
C TYR A 51 9.50 -15.33 -8.27
N SER A 52 10.54 -15.98 -7.75
CA SER A 52 10.35 -17.18 -6.94
C SER A 52 9.46 -16.88 -5.72
N ASP A 53 8.84 -17.88 -5.12
CA ASP A 53 7.92 -17.68 -3.98
C ASP A 53 8.60 -16.95 -2.84
N SER A 54 9.84 -17.31 -2.49
CA SER A 54 10.62 -16.62 -1.47
C SER A 54 10.90 -15.15 -1.81
N LYS A 55 11.12 -14.81 -3.07
CA LYS A 55 11.31 -13.43 -3.49
C LYS A 55 9.99 -12.68 -3.55
N PHE A 56 8.94 -13.31 -4.03
CA PHE A 56 7.60 -12.74 -4.06
C PHE A 56 7.12 -12.38 -2.65
N GLY A 57 7.26 -13.28 -1.68
CA GLY A 57 6.90 -13.03 -0.29
C GLY A 57 7.72 -11.94 0.41
N ARG A 58 8.93 -11.61 -0.10
CA ARG A 58 9.71 -10.45 0.38
C ARG A 58 9.24 -9.12 -0.24
N HIS A 59 8.62 -9.17 -1.40
CA HIS A 59 8.04 -8.01 -2.06
C HIS A 59 6.62 -7.74 -1.59
N TYR A 60 5.88 -8.81 -1.28
CA TYR A 60 4.48 -8.78 -0.86
C TYR A 60 4.35 -9.63 0.41
N GLU A 61 4.69 -9.02 1.55
CA GLU A 61 4.63 -9.69 2.84
C GLU A 61 3.18 -9.95 3.22
N ARG A 62 2.84 -11.20 3.54
CA ARG A 62 1.53 -11.56 4.07
C ARG A 62 1.37 -11.05 5.50
N ILE A 63 0.35 -10.26 5.75
CA ILE A 63 0.02 -9.74 7.07
C ILE A 63 -0.98 -10.66 7.78
N THR A 64 -2.03 -11.08 7.08
CA THR A 64 -2.99 -12.03 7.60
C THR A 64 -2.46 -13.46 7.47
N LYS A 65 -2.45 -14.23 8.56
CA LYS A 65 -1.72 -15.52 8.64
C LYS A 65 -2.62 -16.76 8.59
N ASP A 66 -3.91 -16.60 8.83
CA ASP A 66 -4.83 -17.73 9.07
C ASP A 66 -5.42 -18.31 7.77
N TRP A 67 -4.64 -18.35 6.72
CA TRP A 67 -5.14 -18.68 5.41
C TRP A 67 -4.79 -20.07 4.92
N ILE A 68 -5.74 -20.60 4.21
CA ILE A 68 -5.60 -21.73 3.31
C ILE A 68 -4.45 -21.44 2.32
N ASP A 69 -3.67 -22.44 2.05
CA ASP A 69 -2.33 -22.47 1.43
C ASP A 69 -2.06 -21.65 0.15
N ASP A 70 -3.01 -20.90 -0.39
CA ASP A 70 -2.91 -20.37 -1.76
C ASP A 70 -3.06 -18.83 -1.90
N GLY A 71 -2.82 -18.09 -0.82
CA GLY A 71 -2.96 -16.63 -0.82
C GLY A 71 -2.08 -15.93 -1.86
N ASP A 72 -0.84 -16.37 -2.06
CA ASP A 72 0.03 -15.77 -3.07
C ASP A 72 -0.49 -15.99 -4.49
N ALA A 73 -1.19 -17.08 -4.76
CA ALA A 73 -1.85 -17.34 -6.04
C ALA A 73 -2.94 -16.28 -6.31
N LEU A 74 -3.69 -15.86 -5.29
CA LEU A 74 -4.71 -14.81 -5.43
C LEU A 74 -4.08 -13.47 -5.85
N LEU A 75 -3.00 -13.02 -5.18
CA LEU A 75 -2.30 -11.80 -5.56
C LEU A 75 -1.60 -11.91 -6.92
N ARG A 76 -0.98 -13.05 -7.22
CA ARG A 76 -0.40 -13.33 -8.54
C ARG A 76 -1.45 -13.27 -9.66
N ASN A 77 -2.65 -13.80 -9.38
CA ASN A 77 -3.77 -13.72 -10.32
C ASN A 77 -4.22 -12.27 -10.55
N LEU A 78 -4.29 -11.45 -9.50
CA LEU A 78 -4.54 -9.99 -9.65
C LEU A 78 -3.52 -9.37 -10.60
N ILE A 79 -2.22 -9.55 -10.34
CA ILE A 79 -1.13 -8.98 -11.17
C ILE A 79 -1.24 -9.47 -12.63
N SER A 80 -1.51 -10.76 -12.82
CA SER A 80 -1.68 -11.34 -14.15
C SER A 80 -2.87 -10.74 -14.88
N THR A 81 -4.00 -10.62 -14.20
CA THR A 81 -5.22 -10.03 -14.76
C THR A 81 -4.99 -8.58 -15.17
N LEU A 82 -4.50 -7.73 -14.26
CA LEU A 82 -4.19 -6.33 -14.56
C LEU A 82 -3.22 -6.16 -15.73
N SER A 83 -2.31 -7.13 -15.91
CA SER A 83 -1.32 -7.10 -16.98
C SER A 83 -1.87 -7.52 -18.35
N SER A 84 -2.98 -8.25 -18.37
CA SER A 84 -3.60 -8.80 -19.59
C SER A 84 -4.73 -7.95 -20.14
N LEU A 85 -5.33 -7.10 -19.31
CA LEU A 85 -6.46 -6.25 -19.70
C LEU A 85 -5.99 -5.08 -20.58
N SER A 86 -6.77 -4.77 -21.61
CA SER A 86 -6.66 -3.51 -22.34
C SER A 86 -7.19 -2.33 -21.51
N ASP A 87 -6.88 -1.10 -21.90
CA ASP A 87 -7.32 0.11 -21.19
C ASP A 87 -8.85 0.22 -21.09
N ASN A 88 -9.59 -0.27 -22.09
CA ASN A 88 -11.07 -0.28 -22.05
C ASN A 88 -11.62 -1.37 -21.11
N GLU A 89 -10.97 -2.51 -21.04
CA GLU A 89 -11.40 -3.62 -20.19
C GLU A 89 -11.08 -3.37 -18.72
N VAL A 90 -9.94 -2.72 -18.43
CA VAL A 90 -9.53 -2.44 -17.04
C VAL A 90 -10.56 -1.60 -16.29
N VAL A 91 -11.19 -0.64 -16.94
CA VAL A 91 -12.23 0.20 -16.33
C VAL A 91 -13.43 -0.65 -15.87
N SER A 92 -13.97 -1.47 -16.77
CA SER A 92 -15.10 -2.33 -16.44
C SER A 92 -14.74 -3.38 -15.39
N TRP A 93 -13.53 -3.91 -15.47
CA TRP A 93 -13.02 -4.86 -14.49
C TRP A 93 -12.85 -4.21 -13.10
N ALA A 94 -12.31 -2.99 -13.04
CA ALA A 94 -12.10 -2.27 -11.79
C ALA A 94 -13.41 -2.02 -11.05
N TYR A 95 -14.44 -1.50 -11.73
CA TYR A 95 -15.77 -1.29 -11.11
C TYR A 95 -16.38 -2.58 -10.55
N LYS A 96 -16.07 -3.72 -11.16
CA LYS A 96 -16.58 -5.03 -10.70
C LYS A 96 -15.76 -5.59 -9.53
N ASN A 97 -14.44 -5.43 -9.52
CA ASN A 97 -13.53 -6.18 -8.65
C ASN A 97 -12.76 -5.30 -7.64
N VAL A 98 -12.83 -3.99 -7.77
CA VAL A 98 -12.13 -3.04 -6.91
C VAL A 98 -13.13 -2.16 -6.18
N ASP A 99 -12.86 -1.83 -4.95
CA ASP A 99 -13.55 -0.75 -4.23
C ASP A 99 -13.00 0.59 -4.75
N VAL A 100 -13.50 0.99 -5.92
CA VAL A 100 -13.00 2.19 -6.64
C VAL A 100 -13.07 3.45 -5.77
N PRO A 101 -14.18 3.74 -5.04
CA PRO A 101 -14.23 4.89 -4.14
C PRO A 101 -13.09 4.89 -3.12
N GLN A 102 -12.86 3.76 -2.45
CA GLN A 102 -11.81 3.62 -1.43
C GLN A 102 -10.41 3.78 -2.03
N VAL A 103 -10.15 3.19 -3.20
CA VAL A 103 -8.86 3.35 -3.88
C VAL A 103 -8.63 4.80 -4.29
N VAL A 104 -9.63 5.47 -4.84
CA VAL A 104 -9.55 6.90 -5.21
C VAL A 104 -9.28 7.78 -3.99
N GLU A 105 -9.94 7.52 -2.86
CA GLU A 105 -9.69 8.23 -1.60
C GLU A 105 -8.25 8.04 -1.11
N SER A 106 -7.76 6.81 -1.13
CA SER A 106 -6.37 6.48 -0.78
C SER A 106 -5.37 7.21 -1.68
N LEU A 107 -5.58 7.19 -2.99
CA LEU A 107 -4.73 7.88 -3.97
C LEU A 107 -4.77 9.40 -3.76
N ALA A 108 -5.95 9.97 -3.55
CA ALA A 108 -6.11 11.41 -3.27
C ALA A 108 -5.37 11.80 -1.98
N THR A 109 -5.51 11.03 -0.93
CA THR A 109 -4.82 11.25 0.35
C THR A 109 -3.30 11.26 0.13
N MET A 110 -2.75 10.23 -0.51
CA MET A 110 -1.32 10.13 -0.78
C MET A 110 -0.80 11.30 -1.63
N ARG A 111 -1.61 11.80 -2.55
CA ARG A 111 -1.29 12.98 -3.36
C ARG A 111 -1.31 14.28 -2.56
N ILE A 112 -2.33 14.48 -1.74
CA ILE A 112 -2.48 15.70 -0.90
C ILE A 112 -1.31 15.80 0.08
N VAL A 113 -0.94 14.71 0.75
CA VAL A 113 0.17 14.70 1.70
C VAL A 113 1.55 14.56 1.02
N GLN A 114 1.60 14.49 -0.31
CA GLN A 114 2.84 14.32 -1.08
C GLN A 114 3.68 13.11 -0.62
N HIS A 115 3.03 11.97 -0.43
CA HIS A 115 3.71 10.74 -0.04
C HIS A 115 4.65 10.27 -1.16
N SER A 116 5.97 10.24 -0.89
CA SER A 116 6.97 10.06 -1.95
C SER A 116 7.17 8.62 -2.40
N GLU A 117 6.79 7.64 -1.61
CA GLU A 117 7.12 6.23 -1.82
C GLU A 117 5.93 5.34 -2.26
N TRP A 118 4.71 5.84 -2.22
CA TRP A 118 3.50 5.07 -2.48
C TRP A 118 3.44 4.39 -3.87
N GLN A 119 4.21 4.88 -4.82
CA GLN A 119 4.21 4.34 -6.18
C GLN A 119 4.87 2.96 -6.31
N HIS A 120 5.63 2.54 -5.30
CA HIS A 120 6.41 1.31 -5.40
C HIS A 120 6.55 0.52 -4.09
N LYS A 121 6.13 1.07 -2.97
CA LYS A 121 6.06 0.42 -1.66
C LYS A 121 5.15 1.23 -0.72
N ASN A 122 5.11 0.85 0.55
CA ASN A 122 4.42 1.59 1.61
C ASN A 122 2.90 1.68 1.40
N TYR A 123 2.31 0.57 0.96
CA TYR A 123 0.87 0.38 0.93
C TYR A 123 0.51 -1.08 1.22
N PHE A 124 -0.72 -1.28 1.70
CA PHE A 124 -1.31 -2.61 1.78
C PHE A 124 -2.23 -2.84 0.59
N ILE A 125 -2.24 -4.07 0.12
CA ILE A 125 -3.22 -4.59 -0.82
C ILE A 125 -4.12 -5.52 -0.03
N ALA A 126 -5.41 -5.27 -0.07
CA ALA A 126 -6.39 -6.10 0.62
C ALA A 126 -7.40 -6.67 -0.38
N PHE A 127 -7.79 -7.93 -0.16
CA PHE A 127 -8.91 -8.56 -0.83
C PHE A 127 -9.87 -9.08 0.24
N ASP A 128 -11.09 -8.61 0.23
CA ASP A 128 -12.11 -9.07 1.16
C ASP A 128 -13.05 -10.06 0.43
N PRO A 129 -13.08 -11.34 0.85
CA PRO A 129 -13.98 -12.34 0.27
C PRO A 129 -15.46 -12.01 0.48
N ALA A 130 -15.81 -11.23 1.52
CA ALA A 130 -17.19 -10.91 1.85
C ALA A 130 -17.90 -10.12 0.75
N ASP A 131 -17.17 -9.24 0.06
CA ASP A 131 -17.69 -8.45 -1.06
C ASP A 131 -16.92 -8.69 -2.38
N ALA A 132 -15.91 -9.54 -2.35
CA ALA A 132 -15.03 -9.87 -3.46
C ALA A 132 -14.34 -8.64 -4.07
N LYS A 133 -13.92 -7.66 -3.23
CA LYS A 133 -13.29 -6.42 -3.66
C LYS A 133 -11.84 -6.32 -3.24
N TRP A 134 -11.04 -5.78 -4.16
CA TRP A 134 -9.69 -5.32 -3.89
C TRP A 134 -9.69 -3.89 -3.35
N ARG A 135 -8.79 -3.61 -2.40
CA ARG A 135 -8.61 -2.30 -1.77
C ARG A 135 -7.13 -1.96 -1.66
N LEU A 136 -6.83 -0.67 -1.60
CA LEU A 136 -5.48 -0.14 -1.43
C LEU A 136 -5.45 0.73 -0.17
N VAL A 137 -4.66 0.35 0.82
CA VAL A 137 -4.52 1.12 2.06
C VAL A 137 -3.11 1.68 2.16
N PRO A 138 -2.94 3.01 2.15
CA PRO A 138 -1.63 3.62 2.29
C PRO A 138 -1.05 3.44 3.70
N MET A 139 0.27 3.39 3.78
CA MET A 139 1.00 3.30 5.06
C MET A 139 2.31 4.09 4.98
N ASP A 140 2.96 4.24 6.16
CA ASP A 140 4.32 4.79 6.29
C ASP A 140 4.46 6.22 5.74
N PHE A 141 3.80 7.16 6.41
CA PHE A 141 3.73 8.56 6.00
C PHE A 141 4.92 9.43 6.46
N ASP A 142 6.06 8.84 6.80
CA ASP A 142 7.25 9.57 7.28
C ASP A 142 7.87 10.46 6.19
N LEU A 143 7.76 10.04 4.92
CA LEU A 143 8.24 10.79 3.76
C LEU A 143 7.08 11.52 3.04
N THR A 144 6.43 12.41 3.76
CA THR A 144 5.32 13.25 3.27
C THR A 144 5.70 14.73 3.27
N PHE A 145 4.82 15.59 2.72
CA PHE A 145 4.99 17.04 2.67
C PHE A 145 6.31 17.51 2.04
N GLY A 146 6.71 16.85 0.93
CA GLY A 146 7.91 17.20 0.17
C GLY A 146 9.20 16.59 0.71
N ARG A 147 9.15 15.76 1.75
CA ARG A 147 10.31 14.98 2.20
C ARG A 147 10.62 13.90 1.19
N TYR A 148 11.91 13.74 0.88
CA TYR A 148 12.38 12.73 -0.04
C TYR A 148 13.73 12.16 0.41
N TYR A 149 13.79 10.85 0.59
CA TYR A 149 14.93 10.22 1.22
C TYR A 149 16.16 10.07 0.29
N GLN A 150 15.98 10.17 -1.05
CA GLN A 150 17.08 10.08 -2.02
C GLN A 150 17.80 11.42 -2.26
N SER A 151 17.41 12.48 -1.58
CA SER A 151 18.21 13.69 -1.60
C SER A 151 19.51 13.39 -0.84
N PRO A 152 20.69 13.46 -1.47
CA PRO A 152 21.92 13.36 -0.71
C PRO A 152 21.89 14.46 0.33
N CYS A 153 21.81 14.08 1.58
CA CYS A 153 21.83 14.99 2.73
C CYS A 153 23.20 15.63 2.88
N ASN A 154 23.62 16.39 1.90
CA ASN A 154 24.70 17.35 2.01
C ASN A 154 24.10 18.67 2.46
N SER A 155 23.94 18.86 3.78
CA SER A 155 23.57 20.10 4.46
C SER A 155 22.21 20.77 4.12
N LYS A 156 21.34 20.15 3.30
CA LYS A 156 20.06 20.72 2.86
C LYS A 156 18.91 19.71 2.92
N CYS A 157 18.86 18.90 3.98
CA CYS A 157 17.80 17.90 4.19
C CYS A 157 16.40 18.48 4.39
N ASP A 158 16.31 19.81 4.57
CA ASP A 158 15.06 20.54 4.81
C ASP A 158 14.51 21.21 3.54
N GLU A 159 15.10 20.98 2.36
CA GLU A 159 14.50 21.47 1.13
C GLU A 159 13.24 20.66 0.81
N ILE A 160 12.10 21.24 1.09
CA ILE A 160 10.80 20.78 0.60
C ILE A 160 10.85 20.81 -0.93
N LYS A 161 11.06 19.67 -1.55
CA LYS A 161 10.88 19.57 -3.00
C LYS A 161 9.40 19.47 -3.27
N ALA A 162 8.85 20.51 -3.90
CA ALA A 162 7.51 20.44 -4.46
C ALA A 162 7.51 19.30 -5.51
N PHE A 163 6.88 18.16 -5.17
CA PHE A 163 6.58 17.15 -6.16
C PHE A 163 5.62 17.76 -7.18
N PRO A 164 5.88 17.63 -8.48
CA PRO A 164 4.91 18.04 -9.48
C PRO A 164 3.63 17.24 -9.25
N TYR A 165 2.58 17.91 -8.85
CA TYR A 165 1.25 17.36 -8.57
C TYR A 165 0.61 16.61 -9.75
N LEU A 166 1.27 16.65 -10.91
CA LEU A 166 0.72 16.23 -12.19
C LEU A 166 1.44 15.01 -12.82
N GLU A 167 2.46 14.46 -12.19
CA GLU A 167 3.01 13.20 -12.71
C GLU A 167 2.10 12.05 -12.28
N TYR A 168 1.36 11.53 -13.24
CA TYR A 168 0.63 10.27 -13.08
C TYR A 168 1.61 9.18 -12.66
N PRO A 169 1.20 8.30 -11.74
CA PRO A 169 2.01 7.16 -11.36
C PRO A 169 2.11 6.17 -12.53
N LYS A 170 3.07 6.40 -13.41
CA LYS A 170 3.39 5.48 -14.52
C LYS A 170 3.84 4.09 -14.06
N GLU A 171 3.76 3.81 -12.77
CA GLU A 171 4.44 2.68 -12.17
C GLU A 171 3.55 1.70 -11.41
N ASN A 172 2.32 2.06 -11.06
CA ASN A 172 1.39 1.17 -10.38
C ASN A 172 0.09 1.04 -11.20
N ARG A 173 -0.17 -0.17 -11.70
CA ARG A 173 -1.30 -0.45 -12.60
C ARG A 173 -2.69 -0.29 -11.94
N LEU A 174 -2.80 -0.37 -10.62
CA LEU A 174 -4.04 -0.07 -9.89
C LEU A 174 -4.31 1.43 -9.76
N ALA A 175 -3.27 2.26 -9.93
CA ALA A 175 -3.34 3.70 -9.78
C ALA A 175 -3.37 4.44 -11.14
N GLU A 176 -3.17 3.75 -12.25
CA GLU A 176 -3.40 4.23 -13.61
C GLU A 176 -4.89 4.22 -13.95
#